data_1d184fe5e250c6219fb7b3b667d23483
#
_entry.id   1d184fe5e250c6219fb7b3b667d23483
#
_cell.length_a   1.000
_cell.length_b   1.000
_cell.length_c   1.000
_cell.angle_alpha   90.00
_cell.angle_beta   90.00
_cell.angle_gamma   90.00
#
_symmetry.space_group_name_H-M   'P 1'
#
loop_
_entity.id
_entity.type
_entity.pdbx_description
1 polymer ?
#
loop_
_entity_poly.entity_id
_entity_poly.type
_entity_poly.pdbx_seq_one_letter_code
_entity_poly.pdbx_strand_id
1 'polypeptide(L)'
;PQWTPGNDGNAGGKSIVLDDGKQVKENNVSIGETVHFRLQINTSNYVADKQIKEFIIEDTLPTGFDAAKISSVMIEEEPLEQFENTTFPVTIPWAADEGENGWKNLYDTGARITVDYTVVLNDKAVIDGEGNKNSARFSWNYTTEEPGKSSIEDSTTTDTYAVVIQKVNEKGEALTGVEFEVPFPVQAE
;
A
#
# COMPACT_ATOMS: atom_id res chain seq x y z
N PRO A 1 -1.61 -17.44 7.68
CA PRO A 1 -1.84 -16.03 7.33
C PRO A 1 -2.27 -15.88 5.88
N GLN A 2 -3.14 -14.94 5.59
CA GLN A 2 -3.63 -14.65 4.26
C GLN A 2 -4.11 -13.21 4.15
N TRP A 3 -4.08 -12.65 2.94
CA TRP A 3 -4.73 -11.38 2.68
C TRP A 3 -6.23 -11.48 2.99
N THR A 4 -6.79 -10.42 3.60
CA THR A 4 -8.23 -10.35 3.86
C THR A 4 -8.98 -10.37 2.54
N PRO A 5 -9.94 -11.29 2.34
CA PRO A 5 -10.75 -11.32 1.14
C PRO A 5 -11.57 -10.01 0.99
N GLY A 6 -11.77 -9.57 -0.24
CA GLY A 6 -12.71 -8.50 -0.56
C GLY A 6 -14.16 -8.97 -0.47
N ASN A 7 -15.04 -8.11 0.00
CA ASN A 7 -16.49 -8.35 0.08
C ASN A 7 -17.23 -7.24 -0.67
N ASP A 8 -18.30 -7.60 -1.36
CA ASP A 8 -19.31 -6.68 -1.92
C ASP A 8 -18.75 -5.45 -2.66
N GLY A 9 -17.76 -5.68 -3.53
CA GLY A 9 -17.11 -4.64 -4.32
C GLY A 9 -15.94 -3.94 -3.64
N ASN A 10 -15.60 -4.29 -2.39
CA ASN A 10 -14.37 -3.87 -1.76
C ASN A 10 -13.21 -4.77 -2.22
N ALA A 11 -12.09 -4.16 -2.55
CA ALA A 11 -10.85 -4.88 -2.82
C ALA A 11 -10.25 -5.37 -1.51
N GLY A 12 -10.06 -6.70 -1.37
CA GLY A 12 -9.37 -7.28 -0.22
C GLY A 12 -7.85 -7.17 -0.32
N GLY A 13 -7.17 -7.45 0.77
CA GLY A 13 -5.72 -7.44 0.85
C GLY A 13 -5.15 -6.03 0.76
N LYS A 14 -4.32 -5.75 -0.25
CA LYS A 14 -3.87 -4.39 -0.57
C LYS A 14 -4.93 -3.68 -1.38
N SER A 15 -5.30 -2.49 -0.97
CA SER A 15 -6.29 -1.66 -1.66
C SER A 15 -5.92 -0.18 -1.63
N ILE A 16 -6.52 0.56 -2.55
CA ILE A 16 -6.55 2.02 -2.55
C ILE A 16 -7.86 2.42 -1.88
N VAL A 17 -7.81 3.36 -0.95
CA VAL A 17 -8.98 3.89 -0.26
C VAL A 17 -9.35 5.22 -0.88
N LEU A 18 -10.53 5.30 -1.50
CA LEU A 18 -11.06 6.52 -2.10
C LEU A 18 -11.64 7.44 -1.02
N ASP A 19 -11.90 8.70 -1.36
CA ASP A 19 -12.43 9.72 -0.44
C ASP A 19 -13.81 9.34 0.16
N ASP A 20 -14.59 8.55 -0.56
CA ASP A 20 -15.86 8.00 -0.06
C ASP A 20 -15.69 6.75 0.83
N GLY A 21 -14.45 6.33 1.08
CA GLY A 21 -14.10 5.13 1.85
C GLY A 21 -14.14 3.82 1.07
N LYS A 22 -14.50 3.85 -0.21
CA LYS A 22 -14.52 2.66 -1.06
C LYS A 22 -13.09 2.16 -1.30
N GLN A 23 -12.89 0.86 -1.22
CA GLN A 23 -11.62 0.21 -1.50
C GLN A 23 -11.61 -0.35 -2.92
N VAL A 24 -10.55 -0.04 -3.67
CA VAL A 24 -10.39 -0.47 -5.07
C VAL A 24 -8.98 -0.98 -5.33
N LYS A 25 -8.79 -1.69 -6.43
CA LYS A 25 -7.46 -2.16 -6.89
C LYS A 25 -6.79 -1.18 -7.85
N GLU A 26 -7.57 -0.31 -8.47
CA GLU A 26 -7.11 0.65 -9.48
C GLU A 26 -7.79 2.00 -9.26
N ASN A 27 -7.06 3.07 -9.51
CA ASN A 27 -7.58 4.44 -9.50
C ASN A 27 -6.86 5.32 -10.51
N ASN A 28 -7.40 6.50 -10.73
CA ASN A 28 -6.78 7.57 -11.52
C ASN A 28 -6.53 8.77 -10.62
N VAL A 29 -5.32 9.30 -10.63
CA VAL A 29 -4.93 10.51 -9.90
C VAL A 29 -4.01 11.37 -10.72
N SER A 30 -3.96 12.66 -10.40
CA SER A 30 -3.04 13.61 -11.02
C SER A 30 -1.70 13.62 -10.28
N ILE A 31 -0.63 14.04 -10.98
CA ILE A 31 0.67 14.26 -10.35
C ILE A 31 0.52 15.34 -9.26
N GLY A 32 1.11 15.06 -8.09
CA GLY A 32 1.02 15.91 -6.89
C GLY A 32 -0.09 15.52 -5.93
N GLU A 33 -1.01 14.64 -6.34
CA GLU A 33 -2.07 14.17 -5.45
C GLU A 33 -1.60 13.04 -4.53
N THR A 34 -2.26 12.95 -3.38
CA THR A 34 -2.01 11.93 -2.37
C THR A 34 -2.89 10.72 -2.64
N VAL A 35 -2.29 9.53 -2.63
CA VAL A 35 -2.98 8.25 -2.71
C VAL A 35 -2.98 7.59 -1.35
N HIS A 36 -4.15 7.15 -0.89
CA HIS A 36 -4.32 6.42 0.37
C HIS A 36 -4.37 4.92 0.10
N PHE A 37 -3.53 4.17 0.78
CA PHE A 37 -3.48 2.72 0.69
C PHE A 37 -3.85 2.08 2.01
N ARG A 38 -4.45 0.89 1.93
CA ARG A 38 -4.75 0.02 3.06
C ARG A 38 -4.28 -1.39 2.79
N LEU A 39 -3.61 -1.98 3.79
CA LEU A 39 -3.27 -3.39 3.84
C LEU A 39 -4.11 -4.05 4.93
N GLN A 40 -4.79 -5.16 4.60
CA GLN A 40 -5.56 -5.93 5.55
C GLN A 40 -5.20 -7.41 5.46
N ILE A 41 -4.75 -7.96 6.57
CA ILE A 41 -4.19 -9.30 6.66
C ILE A 41 -4.85 -10.05 7.80
N ASN A 42 -5.43 -11.21 7.52
CA ASN A 42 -5.86 -12.15 8.54
C ASN A 42 -4.67 -13.02 8.95
N THR A 43 -4.33 -13.01 10.21
CA THR A 43 -3.15 -13.68 10.74
C THR A 43 -3.47 -15.09 11.25
N SER A 44 -2.45 -15.74 11.75
CA SER A 44 -2.50 -16.98 12.51
C SER A 44 -1.34 -16.98 13.50
N ASN A 45 -1.48 -17.66 14.63
CA ASN A 45 -0.36 -17.81 15.56
C ASN A 45 0.58 -18.95 15.15
N TYR A 46 0.11 -19.85 14.29
CA TYR A 46 0.86 -21.01 13.82
C TYR A 46 0.68 -21.21 12.32
N VAL A 47 1.70 -21.76 11.69
CA VAL A 47 1.62 -22.36 10.35
C VAL A 47 2.10 -23.80 10.48
N ALA A 48 1.22 -24.75 10.21
CA ALA A 48 1.38 -26.12 10.67
C ALA A 48 1.66 -26.12 12.18
N ASP A 49 2.69 -26.78 12.64
CA ASP A 49 3.04 -26.86 14.07
C ASP A 49 4.06 -25.79 14.50
N LYS A 50 4.38 -24.82 13.61
CA LYS A 50 5.39 -23.79 13.85
C LYS A 50 4.75 -22.51 14.33
N GLN A 51 5.12 -22.07 15.54
CA GLN A 51 4.64 -20.80 16.09
C GLN A 51 5.29 -19.62 15.40
N ILE A 52 4.48 -18.63 15.04
CA ILE A 52 4.93 -17.38 14.43
C ILE A 52 5.48 -16.48 15.53
N LYS A 53 6.70 -15.97 15.31
CA LYS A 53 7.39 -15.03 16.18
C LYS A 53 7.03 -13.60 15.89
N GLU A 54 7.02 -13.25 14.61
CA GLU A 54 6.81 -11.88 14.13
C GLU A 54 6.30 -11.88 12.69
N PHE A 55 5.59 -10.81 12.31
CA PHE A 55 5.22 -10.51 10.95
C PHE A 55 6.04 -9.34 10.42
N ILE A 56 6.40 -9.39 9.15
CA ILE A 56 7.14 -8.35 8.44
C ILE A 56 6.29 -7.91 7.25
N ILE A 57 6.03 -6.61 7.17
CA ILE A 57 5.26 -5.98 6.10
C ILE A 57 6.19 -5.06 5.32
N GLU A 58 6.31 -5.32 4.04
CA GLU A 58 7.12 -4.55 3.10
C GLU A 58 6.21 -3.98 2.01
N ASP A 59 6.54 -2.80 1.53
CA ASP A 59 5.86 -2.15 0.41
C ASP A 59 6.89 -1.67 -0.61
N THR A 60 6.70 -2.06 -1.87
CA THR A 60 7.60 -1.70 -2.97
C THR A 60 6.91 -0.67 -3.86
N LEU A 61 7.28 0.58 -3.65
CA LEU A 61 6.77 1.71 -4.41
C LEU A 61 7.51 1.83 -5.75
N PRO A 62 6.80 2.09 -6.86
CA PRO A 62 7.43 2.49 -8.12
C PRO A 62 8.02 3.90 -8.00
N THR A 63 8.90 4.27 -8.94
CA THR A 63 9.59 5.58 -8.95
C THR A 63 8.65 6.77 -9.04
N GLY A 64 7.43 6.58 -9.53
CA GLY A 64 6.38 7.59 -9.60
C GLY A 64 5.73 7.95 -8.27
N PHE A 65 6.10 7.30 -7.18
CA PHE A 65 5.62 7.62 -5.85
C PHE A 65 6.75 8.13 -4.95
N ASP A 66 6.44 9.10 -4.12
CA ASP A 66 7.31 9.51 -3.03
C ASP A 66 7.31 8.46 -1.92
N ALA A 67 8.17 8.64 -0.90
CA ALA A 67 8.23 7.71 0.23
C ALA A 67 6.87 7.55 0.92
N ALA A 68 6.52 6.31 1.27
CA ALA A 68 5.31 6.03 2.02
C ALA A 68 5.38 6.62 3.42
N LYS A 69 4.23 7.13 3.89
CA LYS A 69 4.03 7.58 5.26
C LYS A 69 2.91 6.79 5.90
N ILE A 70 3.25 5.97 6.87
CA ILE A 70 2.28 5.17 7.62
C ILE A 70 1.49 6.10 8.54
N SER A 71 0.18 6.11 8.39
CA SER A 71 -0.74 6.88 9.22
C SER A 71 -1.25 6.08 10.42
N SER A 72 -1.45 4.77 10.26
CA SER A 72 -1.82 3.88 11.35
C SER A 72 -1.42 2.43 11.09
N VAL A 73 -1.12 1.70 12.16
CA VAL A 73 -1.06 0.25 12.20
C VAL A 73 -1.95 -0.20 13.34
N MET A 74 -2.89 -1.11 13.05
CA MET A 74 -3.83 -1.62 14.03
C MET A 74 -3.84 -3.15 14.04
N ILE A 75 -4.01 -3.72 15.21
CA ILE A 75 -4.32 -5.14 15.40
C ILE A 75 -5.73 -5.22 15.97
N GLU A 76 -6.68 -5.75 15.18
CA GLU A 76 -8.11 -5.56 15.38
C GLU A 76 -8.44 -4.07 15.47
N GLU A 77 -8.87 -3.57 16.61
CA GLU A 77 -9.20 -2.17 16.87
C GLU A 77 -8.14 -1.45 17.73
N GLU A 78 -7.04 -2.14 18.10
CA GLU A 78 -6.00 -1.60 18.96
C GLU A 78 -4.85 -1.01 18.15
N PRO A 79 -4.55 0.28 18.32
CA PRO A 79 -3.49 0.94 17.58
C PRO A 79 -2.09 0.57 18.09
N LEU A 80 -1.14 0.47 17.17
CA LEU A 80 0.29 0.36 17.44
C LEU A 80 0.95 1.72 17.15
N GLU A 81 0.89 2.63 18.11
CA GLU A 81 1.30 4.04 17.96
C GLU A 81 2.77 4.21 17.56
N GLN A 82 3.65 3.25 17.91
CA GLN A 82 5.08 3.29 17.55
C GLN A 82 5.34 3.27 16.05
N PHE A 83 4.36 2.90 15.23
CA PHE A 83 4.50 2.88 13.77
C PHE A 83 3.91 4.10 13.07
N GLU A 84 3.24 4.99 13.79
CA GLU A 84 2.73 6.23 13.21
C GLU A 84 3.85 7.13 12.70
N ASN A 85 3.64 7.74 11.55
CA ASN A 85 4.61 8.61 10.87
C ASN A 85 5.94 7.92 10.48
N THR A 86 5.98 6.59 10.48
CA THR A 86 7.10 5.79 10.00
C THR A 86 6.90 5.37 8.53
N THR A 87 7.83 4.57 8.02
CA THR A 87 7.77 3.98 6.68
C THR A 87 8.03 2.47 6.75
N PHE A 88 7.89 1.78 5.61
CA PHE A 88 8.19 0.36 5.50
C PHE A 88 9.72 0.08 5.50
N PRO A 89 10.17 -1.11 5.95
CA PRO A 89 9.36 -2.23 6.44
C PRO A 89 8.85 -2.03 7.87
N VAL A 90 7.74 -2.70 8.20
CA VAL A 90 7.19 -2.78 9.56
C VAL A 90 7.34 -4.20 10.07
N THR A 91 7.93 -4.37 11.25
CA THR A 91 8.03 -5.66 11.94
C THR A 91 7.19 -5.65 13.19
N ILE A 92 6.18 -6.52 13.23
CA ILE A 92 5.22 -6.62 14.33
C ILE A 92 5.52 -7.90 15.12
N PRO A 93 5.96 -7.80 16.39
CA PRO A 93 6.10 -8.96 17.25
C PRO A 93 4.77 -9.69 17.41
N TRP A 94 4.78 -11.00 17.27
CA TRP A 94 3.56 -11.84 17.37
C TRP A 94 3.60 -12.83 18.52
N ALA A 95 4.80 -13.14 19.00
CA ALA A 95 5.02 -13.89 20.23
C ALA A 95 6.15 -13.27 21.03
N ALA A 96 6.05 -13.35 22.36
CA ALA A 96 7.06 -12.93 23.31
C ALA A 96 7.83 -14.13 23.85
N ASP A 97 9.15 -13.99 23.97
CA ASP A 97 10.01 -14.98 24.61
C ASP A 97 9.92 -14.82 26.14
N GLU A 98 9.42 -15.83 26.83
CA GLU A 98 9.32 -15.89 28.29
C GLU A 98 10.48 -16.73 28.92
N GLY A 99 11.56 -16.90 28.18
CA GLY A 99 12.73 -17.65 28.62
C GLY A 99 12.44 -19.13 28.83
N GLU A 100 12.64 -19.65 30.05
CA GLU A 100 12.38 -21.05 30.38
C GLU A 100 10.92 -21.48 30.17
N ASN A 101 9.99 -20.53 30.14
CA ASN A 101 8.56 -20.79 29.89
C ASN A 101 8.22 -20.86 28.39
N GLY A 102 9.21 -20.65 27.53
CA GLY A 102 9.04 -20.68 26.07
C GLY A 102 8.40 -19.42 25.49
N TRP A 103 7.64 -19.56 24.41
CA TRP A 103 7.04 -18.45 23.66
C TRP A 103 5.55 -18.31 23.95
N LYS A 104 5.10 -17.10 24.21
CA LYS A 104 3.71 -16.74 24.44
C LYS A 104 3.16 -15.91 23.30
N ASN A 105 2.01 -16.29 22.75
CA ASN A 105 1.30 -15.49 21.76
C ASN A 105 0.88 -14.13 22.36
N LEU A 106 1.11 -13.05 21.64
CA LEU A 106 0.71 -11.70 22.04
C LEU A 106 -0.73 -11.39 21.66
N TYR A 107 -1.25 -12.04 20.63
CA TYR A 107 -2.57 -11.80 20.06
C TYR A 107 -3.31 -13.12 19.83
N ASP A 108 -4.62 -13.01 19.67
CA ASP A 108 -5.46 -14.16 19.33
C ASP A 108 -5.22 -14.64 17.90
N THR A 109 -5.39 -15.93 17.68
CA THR A 109 -5.29 -16.49 16.33
C THR A 109 -6.41 -15.96 15.44
N GLY A 110 -6.06 -15.50 14.24
CA GLY A 110 -6.99 -14.88 13.31
C GLY A 110 -7.14 -13.36 13.48
N ALA A 111 -6.46 -12.76 14.45
CA ALA A 111 -6.46 -11.30 14.61
C ALA A 111 -6.05 -10.60 13.31
N ARG A 112 -6.74 -9.51 12.96
CA ARG A 112 -6.50 -8.76 11.73
C ARG A 112 -5.47 -7.67 11.96
N ILE A 113 -4.48 -7.61 11.08
CA ILE A 113 -3.59 -6.46 10.96
C ILE A 113 -4.16 -5.54 9.88
N THR A 114 -4.31 -4.25 10.19
CA THR A 114 -4.64 -3.20 9.24
C THR A 114 -3.54 -2.15 9.25
N VAL A 115 -3.00 -1.82 8.07
CA VAL A 115 -2.01 -0.76 7.89
C VAL A 115 -2.56 0.25 6.90
N ASP A 116 -2.67 1.49 7.33
CA ASP A 116 -3.04 2.63 6.49
C ASP A 116 -1.82 3.53 6.26
N TYR A 117 -1.60 3.94 5.02
CA TYR A 117 -0.50 4.81 4.66
C TYR A 117 -0.82 5.65 3.43
N THR A 118 -0.05 6.70 3.24
CA THR A 118 -0.19 7.62 2.11
C THR A 118 1.10 7.74 1.33
N VAL A 119 0.97 8.01 0.05
CA VAL A 119 2.06 8.39 -0.84
C VAL A 119 1.60 9.53 -1.75
N VAL A 120 2.53 10.33 -2.24
CA VAL A 120 2.25 11.37 -3.24
C VAL A 120 2.73 10.87 -4.60
N LEU A 121 1.90 11.00 -5.63
CA LEU A 121 2.29 10.72 -7.01
C LEU A 121 3.18 11.87 -7.51
N ASN A 122 4.39 11.56 -7.94
CA ASN A 122 5.38 12.56 -8.38
C ASN A 122 5.54 12.61 -9.91
N ASP A 123 6.38 13.51 -10.40
CA ASP A 123 6.61 13.76 -11.83
C ASP A 123 7.35 12.64 -12.57
N LYS A 124 7.78 11.58 -11.86
CA LYS A 124 8.38 10.37 -12.44
C LYS A 124 7.36 9.26 -12.66
N ALA A 125 6.09 9.52 -12.37
CA ALA A 125 5.01 8.57 -12.60
C ALA A 125 4.94 8.17 -14.08
N VAL A 126 4.65 6.90 -14.32
CA VAL A 126 4.38 6.41 -15.65
C VAL A 126 3.05 7.01 -16.11
N ILE A 127 3.11 7.78 -17.19
CA ILE A 127 1.96 8.43 -17.82
C ILE A 127 1.48 7.52 -18.95
N ASP A 128 0.21 7.17 -18.91
CA ASP A 128 -0.41 6.23 -19.83
C ASP A 128 0.19 4.79 -19.74
N GLY A 129 -0.45 3.81 -20.32
CA GLY A 129 0.06 2.45 -20.40
C GLY A 129 -0.30 1.57 -19.20
N GLU A 130 0.70 0.91 -18.60
CA GLU A 130 0.47 -0.09 -17.53
C GLU A 130 0.27 0.51 -16.13
N GLY A 131 0.33 1.85 -16.00
CA GLY A 131 0.17 2.56 -14.73
C GLY A 131 1.35 2.38 -13.75
N ASN A 132 1.14 2.85 -12.53
CA ASN A 132 2.12 2.81 -11.45
C ASN A 132 1.74 1.69 -10.47
N LYS A 133 2.35 0.52 -10.65
CA LYS A 133 2.07 -0.65 -9.82
C LYS A 133 2.79 -0.56 -8.48
N ASN A 134 2.02 -0.63 -7.40
CA ASN A 134 2.51 -0.70 -6.03
C ASN A 134 2.25 -2.09 -5.45
N SER A 135 3.29 -2.74 -4.93
CA SER A 135 3.23 -4.12 -4.43
C SER A 135 3.61 -4.19 -2.97
N ALA A 136 2.80 -4.88 -2.18
CA ALA A 136 3.08 -5.19 -0.79
C ALA A 136 3.40 -6.67 -0.60
N ARG A 137 4.31 -6.95 0.31
CA ARG A 137 4.70 -8.29 0.71
C ARG A 137 4.51 -8.44 2.20
N PHE A 138 3.87 -9.54 2.59
CA PHE A 138 3.65 -9.94 3.97
C PHE A 138 4.35 -11.26 4.24
N SER A 139 5.30 -11.27 5.16
CA SER A 139 6.09 -12.44 5.53
C SER A 139 6.12 -12.64 7.03
N TRP A 140 6.60 -13.78 7.49
CA TRP A 140 6.70 -14.09 8.91
C TRP A 140 7.89 -14.97 9.21
N ASN A 141 8.41 -14.82 10.43
CA ASN A 141 9.44 -15.67 11.01
C ASN A 141 8.82 -16.54 12.11
N TYR A 142 9.42 -17.70 12.32
CA TYR A 142 9.02 -18.61 13.39
C TYR A 142 9.85 -18.40 14.65
N THR A 143 9.34 -18.90 15.79
CA THR A 143 10.07 -18.93 17.07
C THR A 143 11.23 -19.92 17.06
N THR A 144 11.28 -20.82 16.09
CA THR A 144 12.40 -21.75 15.83
C THR A 144 13.36 -21.17 14.80
N GLU A 145 14.65 -21.52 14.86
CA GLU A 145 15.69 -21.01 13.95
C GLU A 145 15.60 -21.57 12.50
N GLU A 146 14.55 -22.32 12.17
CA GLU A 146 14.40 -22.80 10.80
C GLU A 146 14.16 -21.64 9.82
N PRO A 147 14.97 -21.53 8.77
CA PRO A 147 14.76 -20.53 7.74
C PRO A 147 13.52 -20.91 6.90
N GLY A 148 12.41 -20.33 7.23
CA GLY A 148 11.17 -20.50 6.50
C GLY A 148 10.50 -19.17 6.30
N LYS A 149 10.98 -18.37 5.36
CA LYS A 149 10.25 -17.17 4.91
C LYS A 149 9.11 -17.62 4.02
N SER A 150 7.98 -17.89 4.60
CA SER A 150 6.74 -17.91 3.85
C SER A 150 6.28 -16.47 3.65
N SER A 151 5.82 -16.15 2.45
CA SER A 151 5.34 -14.81 2.13
C SER A 151 4.12 -14.88 1.21
N ILE A 152 3.31 -13.85 1.29
CA ILE A 152 2.20 -13.59 0.36
C ILE A 152 2.34 -12.18 -0.18
N GLU A 153 1.93 -11.95 -1.43
CA GLU A 153 2.02 -10.66 -2.11
C GLU A 153 0.67 -10.24 -2.64
N ASP A 154 0.44 -8.92 -2.71
CA ASP A 154 -0.71 -8.31 -3.37
C ASP A 154 -0.31 -6.94 -3.93
N SER A 155 -1.07 -6.43 -4.89
CA SER A 155 -0.74 -5.17 -5.57
C SER A 155 -1.96 -4.35 -5.94
N THR A 156 -1.70 -3.07 -6.19
CA THR A 156 -2.65 -2.09 -6.74
C THR A 156 -2.00 -1.35 -7.91
N THR A 157 -2.81 -0.73 -8.75
CA THR A 157 -2.35 0.10 -9.87
C THR A 157 -2.93 1.50 -9.75
N THR A 158 -2.08 2.51 -9.94
CA THR A 158 -2.49 3.91 -10.02
C THR A 158 -2.12 4.44 -11.39
N ASP A 159 -3.12 4.94 -12.11
CA ASP A 159 -2.97 5.53 -13.43
C ASP A 159 -2.93 7.05 -13.35
N THR A 160 -2.24 7.65 -14.28
CA THR A 160 -2.26 9.10 -14.52
C THR A 160 -2.14 9.35 -16.02
N TYR A 161 -2.74 10.43 -16.47
CA TYR A 161 -2.82 10.77 -17.90
C TYR A 161 -2.22 12.14 -18.14
N ALA A 162 -1.56 12.31 -19.29
CA ALA A 162 -1.13 13.60 -19.77
C ALA A 162 -2.18 14.18 -20.73
N VAL A 163 -2.44 15.48 -20.57
CA VAL A 163 -3.20 16.24 -21.57
C VAL A 163 -2.20 16.90 -22.51
N VAL A 164 -2.21 16.50 -23.78
CA VAL A 164 -1.39 17.12 -24.82
C VAL A 164 -2.21 18.21 -25.50
N ILE A 165 -1.78 19.47 -25.34
CA ILE A 165 -2.39 20.63 -26.01
C ILE A 165 -1.46 21.06 -27.13
N GLN A 166 -1.95 21.02 -28.37
CA GLN A 166 -1.23 21.51 -29.54
C GLN A 166 -1.97 22.72 -30.13
N LYS A 167 -1.31 23.86 -30.15
CA LYS A 167 -1.82 25.02 -30.87
C LYS A 167 -1.45 24.92 -32.34
N VAL A 168 -2.44 25.07 -33.20
CA VAL A 168 -2.29 25.05 -34.65
C VAL A 168 -2.73 26.37 -35.25
N ASN A 169 -2.16 26.71 -36.42
CA ASN A 169 -2.63 27.86 -37.23
C ASN A 169 -3.95 27.49 -37.97
N GLU A 170 -4.48 28.44 -38.72
CA GLU A 170 -5.71 28.26 -39.50
C GLU A 170 -5.64 27.14 -40.55
N LYS A 171 -4.43 26.69 -40.89
CA LYS A 171 -4.20 25.56 -41.83
C LYS A 171 -3.99 24.23 -41.11
N GLY A 172 -4.06 24.18 -39.78
CA GLY A 172 -3.83 22.96 -38.97
C GLY A 172 -2.37 22.62 -38.74
N GLU A 173 -1.44 23.53 -39.07
CA GLU A 173 0.00 23.33 -38.85
C GLU A 173 0.36 23.69 -37.41
N ALA A 174 1.20 22.84 -36.74
CA ALA A 174 1.63 23.08 -35.38
C ALA A 174 2.45 24.36 -35.25
N LEU A 175 2.10 25.18 -34.26
CA LEU A 175 2.85 26.40 -33.92
C LEU A 175 3.94 26.03 -32.88
N THR A 176 5.18 26.43 -33.18
CA THR A 176 6.32 26.24 -32.26
C THR A 176 6.52 27.50 -31.39
N GLY A 177 7.06 27.30 -30.16
CA GLY A 177 7.38 28.42 -29.25
C GLY A 177 6.16 29.03 -28.56
N VAL A 178 5.04 28.33 -28.50
CA VAL A 178 3.85 28.75 -27.76
C VAL A 178 3.91 28.23 -26.33
N GLU A 179 3.87 29.12 -25.35
CA GLU A 179 3.72 28.77 -23.95
C GLU A 179 2.24 28.75 -23.57
N PHE A 180 1.88 27.78 -22.75
CA PHE A 180 0.53 27.67 -22.15
C PHE A 180 0.64 27.81 -20.64
N GLU A 181 -0.17 28.64 -20.05
CA GLU A 181 -0.42 28.62 -18.62
C GLU A 181 -1.67 27.76 -18.36
N VAL A 182 -1.50 26.65 -17.64
CA VAL A 182 -2.62 25.87 -17.14
C VAL A 182 -2.80 26.21 -15.68
N PRO A 183 -3.88 26.93 -15.30
CA PRO A 183 -4.13 27.20 -13.89
C PRO A 183 -4.39 25.90 -13.13
N PHE A 184 -3.67 25.68 -12.07
CA PHE A 184 -3.91 24.59 -11.13
C PHE A 184 -4.78 25.06 -9.96
N PRO A 185 -5.70 24.23 -9.47
CA PRO A 185 -6.04 22.87 -9.90
C PRO A 185 -7.06 22.85 -11.04
N VAL A 186 -6.87 21.99 -12.02
CA VAL A 186 -7.92 21.62 -12.98
C VAL A 186 -8.82 20.64 -12.25
N GLN A 187 -9.96 21.09 -11.76
CA GLN A 187 -11.01 20.19 -11.31
C GLN A 187 -11.66 19.60 -12.55
N ALA A 188 -11.56 18.28 -12.72
CA ALA A 188 -12.38 17.57 -13.68
C ALA A 188 -13.82 17.54 -13.16
N GLU A 189 -14.77 18.03 -13.95
CA GLU A 189 -16.20 17.87 -13.72
C GLU A 189 -16.65 16.44 -14.01
#